data_c2a1bfbe0ec256bbf3859a3c53b3d30d
#
_entry.id   c2a1bfbe0ec256bbf3859a3c53b3d30d
#
_cell.length_a   1.000
_cell.length_b   1.000
_cell.length_c   1.000
_cell.angle_alpha   90.00
_cell.angle_beta   90.00
_cell.angle_gamma   90.00
#
_symmetry.space_group_name_H-M   'P 1'
#
loop_
_entity.id
_entity.type
_entity.pdbx_description
1 polymer ?
#
loop_
_entity_poly.entity_id
_entity_poly.type
_entity_poly.pdbx_seq_one_letter_code
_entity_poly.pdbx_strand_id
1 'polypeptide(L)'
;MADAPPAHAPVPPPAPEPIGRHAEAAREAPVVLVPERSGGGLFGGKKRLEAENAQLREWVERLGGLDAMQITAVTEALRAEQARLQGAIEDATRRLQEIEAQVVRTEDVALLQEVGVYEYQHPLSDAVAYKAKLAEVKDQIKSMARSGRAVLGATNWTVNGSAAEGRRMVRDFSKLMLRAYNAEADNCVRTMRPYKLQSAIDRLQKAGDAIVKLGKTMHIHVSDDYHRLRVYELQLTADYLAKVEEEKELIRAQRERQREEEAARREFEREKARLRKEESHYRTALAKLLANGDTAGAGELKAKLEEIGAAVADVEAREANIRAGYVYVISNIGAFGENVVKIGMTRRLEPEDRVRELGDASVPFRFDTHALIFSEDAVSLEGRLHDELCERRVNKVNLRREFFYATPADVRSLLEKIAGQHLLEYRDVPEALEWRQSARDAAATA
;
A
#
# COMPACT_ATOMS: atom_id res chain seq x y z
N MET A 1 42.08 -6.18 13.00
CA MET A 1 40.90 -6.64 13.75
C MET A 1 40.65 -5.61 14.83
N ALA A 2 39.72 -4.73 14.63
CA ALA A 2 39.24 -3.80 15.64
C ALA A 2 37.71 -3.73 15.43
N ASP A 3 36.99 -4.15 16.47
CA ASP A 3 35.53 -4.24 16.54
C ASP A 3 34.89 -2.86 16.34
N ALA A 4 33.92 -2.80 15.44
CA ALA A 4 32.98 -1.67 15.32
C ALA A 4 31.87 -1.82 16.37
N PRO A 5 31.47 -0.73 17.09
CA PRO A 5 30.39 -0.79 18.06
C PRO A 5 29.02 -0.96 17.35
N PRO A 6 28.04 -1.60 18.00
CA PRO A 6 26.72 -1.83 17.43
C PRO A 6 25.94 -0.53 17.30
N ALA A 7 25.24 -0.38 16.19
CA ALA A 7 24.36 0.74 15.90
C ALA A 7 23.20 0.80 16.92
N HIS A 8 23.10 1.94 17.62
CA HIS A 8 21.95 2.22 18.50
C HIS A 8 20.66 2.34 17.67
N ALA A 9 19.69 1.52 18.04
CA ALA A 9 18.33 1.66 17.56
C ALA A 9 17.74 3.01 18.04
N PRO A 10 16.92 3.70 17.25
CA PRO A 10 16.29 4.94 17.66
C PRO A 10 15.33 4.68 18.84
N VAL A 11 15.51 5.43 19.90
CA VAL A 11 14.62 5.44 21.06
C VAL A 11 13.26 5.98 20.59
N PRO A 12 12.15 5.29 20.85
CA PRO A 12 10.83 5.82 20.54
C PRO A 12 10.55 7.08 21.37
N PRO A 13 9.81 8.07 20.83
CA PRO A 13 9.45 9.25 21.60
C PRO A 13 8.63 8.85 22.84
N PRO A 14 8.76 9.60 23.95
CA PRO A 14 7.98 9.33 25.15
C PRO A 14 6.50 9.42 24.84
N ALA A 15 5.74 8.46 25.34
CA ALA A 15 4.29 8.46 25.25
C ALA A 15 3.73 9.76 25.89
N PRO A 16 2.69 10.39 25.30
CA PRO A 16 2.07 11.54 25.91
C PRO A 16 1.53 11.18 27.28
N GLU A 17 1.87 11.97 28.29
CA GLU A 17 1.31 11.80 29.64
C GLU A 17 -0.21 11.85 29.57
N PRO A 18 -0.91 10.99 30.31
CA PRO A 18 -2.36 10.99 30.31
C PRO A 18 -2.88 12.31 30.90
N ILE A 19 -3.60 13.08 30.09
CA ILE A 19 -4.38 14.26 30.48
C ILE A 19 -5.55 13.77 31.36
N GLY A 20 -5.23 13.35 32.56
CA GLY A 20 -6.20 12.66 33.42
C GLY A 20 -6.34 13.20 34.84
N ARG A 21 -5.59 14.23 35.26
CA ARG A 21 -5.68 14.73 36.67
C ARG A 21 -6.40 16.04 36.87
N HIS A 22 -6.87 16.71 35.83
CA HIS A 22 -7.68 17.93 35.94
C HIS A 22 -9.18 17.73 35.62
N ALA A 23 -9.59 16.55 35.18
CA ALA A 23 -10.99 16.26 34.87
C ALA A 23 -11.79 15.72 36.08
N GLU A 24 -11.13 15.32 37.19
CA GLU A 24 -11.81 14.78 38.35
C GLU A 24 -12.30 15.87 39.33
N ALA A 25 -11.74 17.07 39.24
CA ALA A 25 -12.19 18.23 40.06
C ALA A 25 -13.46 18.92 39.53
N ALA A 26 -13.93 18.57 38.32
CA ALA A 26 -15.10 19.20 37.69
C ALA A 26 -16.40 18.37 37.78
N ARG A 27 -16.40 17.25 38.50
CA ARG A 27 -17.58 16.34 38.57
C ARG A 27 -18.43 16.46 39.82
N GLU A 28 -18.13 17.35 40.74
CA GLU A 28 -19.03 17.68 41.82
C GLU A 28 -19.54 19.12 41.65
N ALA A 29 -20.40 19.32 40.64
CA ALA A 29 -21.30 20.47 40.70
C ALA A 29 -22.28 20.21 41.86
N PRO A 30 -22.35 21.10 42.89
CA PRO A 30 -23.28 20.89 43.96
C PRO A 30 -24.70 20.92 43.41
N VAL A 31 -25.41 19.84 43.63
CA VAL A 31 -26.85 19.76 43.36
C VAL A 31 -27.53 20.92 44.12
N VAL A 32 -28.04 21.88 43.38
CA VAL A 32 -28.85 22.96 43.93
C VAL A 32 -30.17 22.34 44.37
N LEU A 33 -30.24 21.97 45.63
CA LEU A 33 -31.52 21.66 46.30
C LEU A 33 -32.28 22.96 46.45
N VAL A 34 -33.22 23.22 45.55
CA VAL A 34 -34.21 24.30 45.70
C VAL A 34 -35.08 23.89 46.87
N PRO A 35 -35.14 24.65 48.00
CA PRO A 35 -35.97 24.31 49.09
C PRO A 35 -37.43 24.42 48.70
N GLU A 36 -38.19 23.32 48.89
CA GLU A 36 -39.64 23.32 48.72
C GLU A 36 -40.28 24.40 49.61
N ARG A 37 -41.20 25.15 49.03
CA ARG A 37 -42.00 26.14 49.72
C ARG A 37 -42.96 25.45 50.67
N SER A 38 -42.55 25.28 51.97
CA SER A 38 -43.49 24.99 53.02
C SER A 38 -44.07 26.28 53.55
N GLY A 39 -45.38 26.41 53.46
CA GLY A 39 -46.15 27.52 54.03
C GLY A 39 -46.05 27.51 55.53
N GLY A 40 -45.69 28.61 56.15
CA GLY A 40 -45.65 28.75 57.62
C GLY A 40 -45.55 30.20 58.04
N GLY A 41 -46.50 30.64 58.75
CA GLY A 41 -46.82 31.71 59.65
C GLY A 41 -46.03 33.01 59.73
N LEU A 42 -46.73 34.09 59.97
CA LEU A 42 -46.29 35.54 59.95
C LEU A 42 -45.15 35.95 60.90
N PHE A 43 -44.51 35.07 61.64
CA PHE A 43 -43.45 35.42 62.62
C PHE A 43 -42.07 34.75 62.35
N GLY A 44 -41.94 33.94 61.30
CA GLY A 44 -40.69 33.21 60.95
C GLY A 44 -39.80 33.91 59.91
N GLY A 45 -40.28 34.98 59.28
CA GLY A 45 -39.65 35.56 58.09
C GLY A 45 -38.26 36.15 58.33
N LYS A 46 -37.98 36.76 59.45
CA LYS A 46 -36.68 37.42 59.72
C LYS A 46 -35.55 36.40 59.94
N LYS A 47 -35.79 35.35 60.74
CA LYS A 47 -34.80 34.28 60.95
C LYS A 47 -34.50 33.51 59.72
N ARG A 48 -35.48 33.32 58.79
CA ARG A 48 -35.34 32.63 57.54
C ARG A 48 -34.51 33.46 56.54
N LEU A 49 -34.80 34.76 56.45
CA LEU A 49 -34.03 35.72 55.65
C LEU A 49 -32.59 35.86 56.18
N GLU A 50 -32.36 35.82 57.46
CA GLU A 50 -31.03 35.84 58.06
C GLU A 50 -30.26 34.53 57.77
N ALA A 51 -30.90 33.37 57.78
CA ALA A 51 -30.30 32.08 57.40
C ALA A 51 -29.97 32.04 55.89
N GLU A 52 -30.89 32.54 55.04
CA GLU A 52 -30.71 32.59 53.61
C GLU A 52 -29.59 33.60 53.21
N ASN A 53 -29.51 34.75 53.90
CA ASN A 53 -28.40 35.69 53.75
C ASN A 53 -27.07 35.12 54.26
N ALA A 54 -27.08 34.34 55.32
CA ALA A 54 -25.86 33.66 55.78
C ALA A 54 -25.37 32.61 54.79
N GLN A 55 -26.28 31.83 54.18
CA GLN A 55 -25.93 30.88 53.10
C GLN A 55 -25.43 31.60 51.85
N LEU A 56 -26.07 32.69 51.44
CA LEU A 56 -25.62 33.48 50.27
C LEU A 56 -24.25 34.10 50.54
N ARG A 57 -23.97 34.59 51.77
CA ARG A 57 -22.64 35.08 52.12
C ARG A 57 -21.58 34.00 52.11
N GLU A 58 -21.89 32.80 52.62
CA GLU A 58 -20.99 31.64 52.55
C GLU A 58 -20.74 31.19 51.09
N TRP A 59 -21.75 31.32 50.24
CA TRP A 59 -21.62 31.06 48.80
C TRP A 59 -20.72 32.09 48.13
N VAL A 60 -20.90 33.40 48.44
CA VAL A 60 -20.05 34.48 47.94
C VAL A 60 -18.60 34.31 48.42
N GLU A 61 -18.39 33.90 49.66
CA GLU A 61 -17.04 33.57 50.18
C GLU A 61 -16.41 32.36 49.50
N ARG A 62 -17.18 31.29 49.26
CA ARG A 62 -16.70 30.13 48.52
C ARG A 62 -16.38 30.42 47.07
N LEU A 63 -17.08 31.38 46.45
CA LEU A 63 -16.80 31.86 45.08
C LEU A 63 -15.61 32.85 45.06
N GLY A 64 -14.88 33.00 46.16
CA GLY A 64 -13.67 33.79 46.24
C GLY A 64 -13.90 35.28 46.41
N GLY A 65 -15.10 35.68 46.91
CA GLY A 65 -15.38 37.10 47.23
C GLY A 65 -15.30 38.11 46.09
N LEU A 66 -15.33 37.58 44.84
CA LEU A 66 -15.31 38.45 43.66
C LEU A 66 -16.61 39.28 43.58
N ASP A 67 -16.50 40.58 43.43
CA ASP A 67 -17.65 41.43 43.16
C ASP A 67 -18.22 41.17 41.75
N ALA A 68 -19.44 41.63 41.51
CA ALA A 68 -20.11 41.38 40.23
C ALA A 68 -19.31 41.90 39.02
N MET A 69 -18.52 42.98 39.20
CA MET A 69 -17.67 43.52 38.13
C MET A 69 -16.47 42.58 37.86
N GLN A 70 -15.86 42.02 38.89
CA GLN A 70 -14.74 41.08 38.74
C GLN A 70 -15.21 39.77 38.11
N ILE A 71 -16.37 39.25 38.47
CA ILE A 71 -16.99 38.04 37.87
C ILE A 71 -17.27 38.31 36.37
N THR A 72 -17.80 39.48 36.03
CA THR A 72 -18.07 39.85 34.65
C THR A 72 -16.77 39.94 33.83
N ALA A 73 -15.73 40.56 34.35
CA ALA A 73 -14.43 40.70 33.72
C ALA A 73 -13.75 39.33 33.48
N VAL A 74 -13.80 38.44 34.48
CA VAL A 74 -13.27 37.06 34.35
C VAL A 74 -14.07 36.25 33.31
N THR A 75 -15.41 36.42 33.33
CA THR A 75 -16.27 35.70 32.36
C THR A 75 -16.01 36.18 30.92
N GLU A 76 -15.82 37.49 30.71
CA GLU A 76 -15.46 38.04 29.40
C GLU A 76 -14.07 37.58 28.95
N ALA A 77 -13.09 37.56 29.86
CA ALA A 77 -11.75 37.05 29.56
C ALA A 77 -11.77 35.55 29.20
N LEU A 78 -12.52 34.75 29.91
CA LEU A 78 -12.70 33.32 29.60
C LEU A 78 -13.41 33.10 28.26
N ARG A 79 -14.42 33.91 27.91
CA ARG A 79 -15.09 33.87 26.60
C ARG A 79 -14.16 34.25 25.48
N ALA A 80 -13.33 35.29 25.68
CA ALA A 80 -12.32 35.71 24.69
C ALA A 80 -11.27 34.58 24.48
N GLU A 81 -10.81 33.94 25.55
CA GLU A 81 -9.85 32.84 25.46
C GLU A 81 -10.49 31.60 24.80
N GLN A 82 -11.76 31.30 25.13
CA GLN A 82 -12.51 30.24 24.46
C GLN A 82 -12.63 30.47 22.96
N ALA A 83 -12.98 31.69 22.55
CA ALA A 83 -13.06 32.05 21.12
C ALA A 83 -11.69 31.92 20.43
N ARG A 84 -10.61 32.34 21.14
CA ARG A 84 -9.24 32.20 20.63
C ARG A 84 -8.84 30.73 20.44
N LEU A 85 -9.14 29.87 21.42
CA LEU A 85 -8.87 28.43 21.35
C LEU A 85 -9.70 27.74 20.28
N GLN A 86 -10.97 28.12 20.12
CA GLN A 86 -11.81 27.61 19.05
C GLN A 86 -11.25 27.95 17.66
N GLY A 87 -10.83 29.20 17.45
CA GLY A 87 -10.17 29.61 16.21
C GLY A 87 -8.87 28.83 15.95
N ALA A 88 -8.06 28.60 16.98
CA ALA A 88 -6.84 27.80 16.87
C ALA A 88 -7.11 26.34 16.54
N ILE A 89 -8.17 25.74 17.09
CA ILE A 89 -8.62 24.38 16.78
C ILE A 89 -9.10 24.29 15.33
N GLU A 90 -9.90 25.26 14.85
CA GLU A 90 -10.37 25.28 13.46
C GLU A 90 -9.20 25.40 12.47
N ASP A 91 -8.23 26.27 12.77
CA ASP A 91 -7.03 26.40 11.94
C ASP A 91 -6.14 25.16 11.95
N ALA A 92 -5.98 24.52 13.10
CA ALA A 92 -5.26 23.27 13.23
C ALA A 92 -5.97 22.11 12.49
N THR A 93 -7.29 22.04 12.58
CA THR A 93 -8.11 21.02 11.88
C THR A 93 -8.02 21.23 10.37
N ARG A 94 -8.07 22.48 9.88
CA ARG A 94 -7.90 22.79 8.47
C ARG A 94 -6.52 22.38 7.96
N ARG A 95 -5.46 22.69 8.70
CA ARG A 95 -4.10 22.26 8.36
C ARG A 95 -3.95 20.75 8.37
N LEU A 96 -4.58 20.06 9.31
CA LEU A 96 -4.58 18.59 9.36
C LEU A 96 -5.25 18.02 8.11
N GLN A 97 -6.42 18.52 7.71
CA GLN A 97 -7.12 18.10 6.50
C GLN A 97 -6.30 18.37 5.23
N GLU A 98 -5.61 19.51 5.14
CA GLU A 98 -4.71 19.81 4.02
C GLU A 98 -3.52 18.83 3.97
N ILE A 99 -2.94 18.50 5.11
CA ILE A 99 -1.82 17.55 5.21
C ILE A 99 -2.32 16.13 4.88
N GLU A 100 -3.45 15.71 5.42
CA GLU A 100 -4.05 14.40 5.12
C GLU A 100 -4.38 14.27 3.62
N ALA A 101 -4.95 15.30 3.00
CA ALA A 101 -5.20 15.31 1.56
C ALA A 101 -3.91 15.24 0.72
N GLN A 102 -2.81 15.81 1.20
CA GLN A 102 -1.50 15.70 0.55
C GLN A 102 -0.88 14.31 0.77
N VAL A 103 -1.00 13.74 1.97
CA VAL A 103 -0.53 12.38 2.30
C VAL A 103 -1.29 11.36 1.48
N VAL A 104 -2.62 11.44 1.45
CA VAL A 104 -3.46 10.54 0.62
C VAL A 104 -3.08 10.63 -0.86
N ARG A 105 -2.87 11.84 -1.42
CA ARG A 105 -2.41 11.96 -2.81
C ARG A 105 -1.04 11.36 -3.03
N THR A 106 -0.12 11.52 -2.07
CA THR A 106 1.24 10.97 -2.19
C THR A 106 1.22 9.46 -2.02
N GLU A 107 0.40 8.94 -1.12
CA GLU A 107 0.21 7.50 -0.93
C GLU A 107 -0.54 6.88 -2.10
N ASP A 108 -1.58 7.53 -2.64
CA ASP A 108 -2.29 7.07 -3.84
C ASP A 108 -1.37 7.04 -5.06
N VAL A 109 -0.57 8.08 -5.28
CA VAL A 109 0.42 8.10 -6.37
C VAL A 109 1.51 7.06 -6.15
N ALA A 110 1.99 6.87 -4.91
CA ALA A 110 2.94 5.81 -4.58
C ALA A 110 2.32 4.42 -4.76
N LEU A 111 1.10 4.23 -4.29
CA LEU A 111 0.34 2.98 -4.45
C LEU A 111 0.05 2.69 -5.93
N LEU A 112 -0.39 3.67 -6.69
CA LEU A 112 -0.64 3.55 -8.12
C LEU A 112 0.65 3.20 -8.88
N GLN A 113 1.80 3.69 -8.46
CA GLN A 113 3.09 3.38 -9.08
C GLN A 113 3.68 2.05 -8.64
N GLU A 114 3.48 1.63 -7.38
CA GLU A 114 3.83 0.27 -6.94
C GLU A 114 3.01 -0.79 -7.68
N VAL A 115 1.86 -0.41 -8.17
CA VAL A 115 0.91 -1.28 -8.89
C VAL A 115 1.00 -1.12 -10.42
N GLY A 116 1.95 -0.30 -10.95
CA GLY A 116 2.24 -0.21 -12.39
C GLY A 116 1.44 0.85 -13.16
N VAL A 117 0.71 1.78 -12.50
CA VAL A 117 0.17 2.98 -13.16
C VAL A 117 1.14 4.13 -12.95
N TYR A 118 2.14 4.14 -13.75
CA TYR A 118 2.98 5.32 -13.90
C TYR A 118 2.63 6.03 -15.22
N GLU A 119 2.23 7.28 -15.13
CA GLU A 119 2.03 8.12 -16.30
C GLU A 119 3.40 8.64 -16.77
N TYR A 120 3.89 8.08 -17.87
CA TYR A 120 5.17 8.48 -18.44
C TYR A 120 5.11 9.91 -18.96
N GLN A 121 6.02 10.75 -18.49
CA GLN A 121 6.13 12.14 -18.97
C GLN A 121 6.68 12.19 -20.40
N HIS A 122 7.59 11.27 -20.72
CA HIS A 122 8.22 11.15 -22.03
C HIS A 122 8.29 9.67 -22.44
N PRO A 123 7.20 9.08 -22.97
CA PRO A 123 7.15 7.65 -23.24
C PRO A 123 8.18 7.23 -24.29
N LEU A 124 9.09 6.34 -23.93
CA LEU A 124 10.06 5.68 -24.80
C LEU A 124 9.83 4.17 -24.81
N SER A 125 10.40 3.48 -25.80
CA SER A 125 10.12 2.05 -26.04
C SER A 125 10.54 1.14 -24.89
N ASP A 126 11.73 1.35 -24.33
CA ASP A 126 12.35 0.49 -23.35
C ASP A 126 13.35 1.24 -22.46
N ALA A 127 13.86 0.56 -21.42
CA ALA A 127 14.83 1.11 -20.49
C ALA A 127 16.15 1.52 -21.17
N VAL A 128 16.52 0.90 -22.29
CA VAL A 128 17.76 1.23 -23.01
C VAL A 128 17.61 2.58 -23.72
N ALA A 129 16.45 2.85 -24.33
CA ALA A 129 16.15 4.13 -24.97
C ALA A 129 16.17 5.28 -23.93
N TYR A 130 15.60 5.07 -22.74
CA TYR A 130 15.69 6.05 -21.65
C TYR A 130 17.12 6.33 -21.22
N LYS A 131 17.94 5.28 -21.09
CA LYS A 131 19.35 5.42 -20.70
C LYS A 131 20.16 6.19 -21.75
N ALA A 132 19.92 5.95 -23.03
CA ALA A 132 20.54 6.70 -24.12
C ALA A 132 20.14 8.19 -24.07
N LYS A 133 18.85 8.47 -23.90
CA LYS A 133 18.34 9.86 -23.79
C LYS A 133 18.88 10.60 -22.58
N LEU A 134 18.99 9.94 -21.43
CA LEU A 134 19.63 10.49 -20.24
C LEU A 134 21.10 10.84 -20.46
N ALA A 135 21.84 10.03 -21.24
CA ALA A 135 23.21 10.34 -21.60
C ALA A 135 23.33 11.62 -22.43
N GLU A 136 22.47 11.78 -23.45
CA GLU A 136 22.40 13.01 -24.25
C GLU A 136 22.11 14.25 -23.39
N VAL A 137 21.12 14.17 -22.50
CA VAL A 137 20.75 15.27 -21.60
C VAL A 137 21.91 15.63 -20.68
N LYS A 138 22.59 14.63 -20.12
CA LYS A 138 23.78 14.86 -19.28
C LYS A 138 24.91 15.56 -20.04
N ASP A 139 25.09 15.24 -21.30
CA ASP A 139 26.10 15.92 -22.13
C ASP A 139 25.70 17.35 -22.46
N GLN A 140 24.41 17.63 -22.68
CA GLN A 140 23.90 18.99 -22.81
C GLN A 140 24.09 19.81 -21.53
N ILE A 141 23.79 19.25 -20.36
CA ILE A 141 24.02 19.86 -19.05
C ILE A 141 25.49 20.25 -18.86
N LYS A 142 26.42 19.30 -19.15
CA LYS A 142 27.86 19.56 -19.10
C LYS A 142 28.30 20.65 -20.06
N SER A 143 27.77 20.65 -21.29
CA SER A 143 28.07 21.65 -22.32
C SER A 143 27.63 23.05 -21.88
N MET A 144 26.41 23.20 -21.34
CA MET A 144 25.92 24.49 -20.83
C MET A 144 26.72 24.99 -19.63
N ALA A 145 27.10 24.10 -18.72
CA ALA A 145 27.95 24.45 -17.58
C ALA A 145 29.34 24.94 -18.02
N ARG A 146 29.98 24.23 -18.98
CA ARG A 146 31.31 24.58 -19.50
C ARG A 146 31.31 25.90 -20.28
N SER A 147 30.24 26.16 -21.05
CA SER A 147 30.12 27.39 -21.84
C SER A 147 29.70 28.62 -21.03
N GLY A 148 29.49 28.47 -19.71
CA GLY A 148 29.06 29.56 -18.83
C GLY A 148 27.60 30.01 -19.03
N ARG A 149 26.79 29.26 -19.79
CA ARG A 149 25.37 29.56 -20.05
C ARG A 149 24.42 29.03 -18.97
N ALA A 150 24.93 28.27 -18.01
CA ALA A 150 24.13 27.67 -16.96
C ALA A 150 23.69 28.69 -15.88
N VAL A 151 24.54 29.69 -15.59
CA VAL A 151 24.27 30.76 -14.64
C VAL A 151 24.62 32.07 -15.28
N LEU A 152 23.72 33.04 -15.18
CA LEU A 152 23.89 34.38 -15.71
C LEU A 152 24.13 35.33 -14.54
N GLY A 153 24.88 36.42 -14.80
CA GLY A 153 25.17 37.44 -13.80
C GLY A 153 25.47 38.78 -14.45
N ALA A 154 25.56 39.86 -13.67
CA ALA A 154 25.80 41.21 -14.15
C ALA A 154 27.13 41.30 -14.90
N THR A 155 27.12 41.97 -16.05
CA THR A 155 28.31 42.23 -16.87
C THR A 155 29.00 43.54 -16.53
N ASN A 156 28.27 44.45 -15.90
CA ASN A 156 28.72 45.83 -15.59
C ASN A 156 29.07 46.04 -14.08
N TRP A 157 29.27 44.95 -13.35
CA TRP A 157 29.64 45.01 -11.94
C TRP A 157 31.09 45.50 -11.76
N THR A 158 31.31 46.46 -10.87
CA THR A 158 32.64 46.94 -10.54
C THR A 158 32.95 46.78 -9.04
N VAL A 159 34.21 46.52 -8.73
CA VAL A 159 34.74 46.44 -7.35
C VAL A 159 35.85 47.45 -7.21
N ASN A 160 35.75 48.36 -6.25
CA ASN A 160 36.73 49.44 -6.02
C ASN A 160 37.09 50.25 -7.31
N GLY A 161 36.09 50.45 -8.20
CA GLY A 161 36.29 51.14 -9.48
C GLY A 161 36.88 50.26 -10.59
N SER A 162 37.24 48.99 -10.31
CA SER A 162 37.81 48.07 -11.28
C SER A 162 36.71 47.17 -11.88
N ALA A 163 36.46 47.28 -13.18
CA ALA A 163 35.53 46.42 -13.92
C ALA A 163 36.12 44.98 -14.12
N ALA A 164 37.44 44.86 -14.15
CA ALA A 164 38.06 43.54 -14.27
C ALA A 164 37.89 42.70 -13.01
N GLU A 165 38.08 43.26 -11.84
CA GLU A 165 37.83 42.63 -10.55
C GLU A 165 36.34 42.33 -10.36
N GLY A 166 35.45 43.25 -10.75
CA GLY A 166 34.01 43.04 -10.73
C GLY A 166 33.58 41.82 -11.56
N ARG A 167 34.03 41.69 -12.81
CA ARG A 167 33.77 40.55 -13.67
C ARG A 167 34.34 39.23 -13.10
N ARG A 168 35.52 39.29 -12.45
CA ARG A 168 36.10 38.11 -11.80
C ARG A 168 35.22 37.66 -10.63
N MET A 169 34.82 38.59 -9.78
CA MET A 169 33.97 38.32 -8.63
C MET A 169 32.62 37.71 -9.04
N VAL A 170 31.93 38.30 -10.02
CA VAL A 170 30.67 37.73 -10.56
C VAL A 170 30.87 36.31 -11.08
N ARG A 171 31.95 36.03 -11.82
CA ARG A 171 32.25 34.71 -12.33
C ARG A 171 32.49 33.66 -11.20
N ASP A 172 33.22 34.05 -10.17
CA ASP A 172 33.59 33.13 -9.09
C ASP A 172 32.36 32.83 -8.21
N PHE A 173 31.50 33.83 -7.93
CA PHE A 173 30.22 33.63 -7.27
C PHE A 173 29.25 32.82 -8.13
N SER A 174 29.17 33.07 -9.44
CA SER A 174 28.35 32.25 -10.37
C SER A 174 28.75 30.78 -10.36
N LYS A 175 30.08 30.48 -10.32
CA LYS A 175 30.56 29.09 -10.21
C LYS A 175 30.16 28.43 -8.90
N LEU A 176 30.28 29.18 -7.79
CA LEU A 176 29.88 28.68 -6.46
C LEU A 176 28.39 28.38 -6.42
N MET A 177 27.55 29.30 -6.91
CA MET A 177 26.10 29.12 -6.96
C MET A 177 25.69 28.00 -7.89
N LEU A 178 26.33 27.84 -9.06
CA LEU A 178 26.10 26.70 -9.94
C LEU A 178 26.46 25.39 -9.27
N ARG A 179 27.55 25.35 -8.51
CA ARG A 179 27.94 24.15 -7.74
C ARG A 179 26.89 23.77 -6.70
N ALA A 180 26.36 24.75 -5.96
CA ALA A 180 25.31 24.54 -4.99
C ALA A 180 24.02 24.02 -5.65
N TYR A 181 23.60 24.65 -6.76
CA TYR A 181 22.44 24.20 -7.53
C TYR A 181 22.61 22.76 -8.06
N ASN A 182 23.76 22.46 -8.65
CA ASN A 182 24.04 21.12 -9.18
C ASN A 182 24.11 20.05 -8.09
N ALA A 183 24.65 20.38 -6.91
CA ALA A 183 24.66 19.46 -5.78
C ALA A 183 23.23 19.07 -5.36
N GLU A 184 22.30 20.03 -5.37
CA GLU A 184 20.90 19.76 -5.08
C GLU A 184 20.23 18.97 -6.20
N ALA A 185 20.44 19.34 -7.47
CA ALA A 185 19.92 18.62 -8.63
C ALA A 185 20.41 17.17 -8.67
N ASP A 186 21.71 16.94 -8.45
CA ASP A 186 22.31 15.59 -8.43
C ASP A 186 21.78 14.77 -7.26
N ASN A 187 21.50 15.40 -6.11
CA ASN A 187 20.85 14.75 -4.99
C ASN A 187 19.41 14.34 -5.34
N CYS A 188 18.64 15.20 -6.01
CA CYS A 188 17.30 14.88 -6.52
C CYS A 188 17.35 13.68 -7.48
N VAL A 189 18.29 13.65 -8.43
CA VAL A 189 18.47 12.52 -9.36
C VAL A 189 18.83 11.23 -8.62
N ARG A 190 19.77 11.30 -7.67
CA ARG A 190 20.23 10.12 -6.91
C ARG A 190 19.16 9.50 -6.03
N THR A 191 18.30 10.34 -5.45
CA THR A 191 17.23 9.91 -4.54
C THR A 191 15.89 9.76 -5.23
N MET A 192 15.86 9.84 -6.59
CA MET A 192 14.65 9.76 -7.38
C MET A 192 13.88 8.46 -7.10
N ARG A 193 12.57 8.63 -6.97
CA ARG A 193 11.56 7.59 -7.07
C ARG A 193 10.46 8.11 -7.98
N PRO A 194 9.84 7.30 -8.83
CA PRO A 194 8.82 7.78 -9.76
C PRO A 194 7.73 8.63 -9.07
N TYR A 195 7.20 8.20 -7.94
CA TYR A 195 6.19 8.92 -7.13
C TYR A 195 6.69 10.21 -6.45
N LYS A 196 8.01 10.47 -6.43
CA LYS A 196 8.62 11.66 -5.82
C LYS A 196 9.00 12.72 -6.85
N LEU A 197 8.63 12.53 -8.13
CA LEU A 197 9.04 13.43 -9.20
C LEU A 197 8.65 14.89 -8.92
N GLN A 198 7.38 15.16 -8.58
CA GLN A 198 6.92 16.52 -8.30
C GLN A 198 7.68 17.14 -7.12
N SER A 199 7.85 16.40 -6.05
CA SER A 199 8.60 16.83 -4.86
C SER A 199 10.08 17.17 -5.20
N ALA A 200 10.69 16.42 -6.11
CA ALA A 200 12.05 16.69 -6.58
C ALA A 200 12.11 17.97 -7.45
N ILE A 201 11.12 18.18 -8.31
CA ILE A 201 11.00 19.41 -9.12
C ILE A 201 10.83 20.64 -8.22
N ASP A 202 9.90 20.59 -7.25
CA ASP A 202 9.65 21.69 -6.31
C ASP A 202 10.90 22.04 -5.49
N ARG A 203 11.65 21.02 -5.11
CA ARG A 203 12.90 21.17 -4.36
C ARG A 203 13.99 21.83 -5.21
N LEU A 204 14.09 21.44 -6.47
CA LEU A 204 15.01 22.05 -7.42
C LEU A 204 14.63 23.52 -7.73
N GLN A 205 13.34 23.80 -7.84
CA GLN A 205 12.83 25.19 -7.99
C GLN A 205 13.22 26.05 -6.81
N LYS A 206 12.99 25.57 -5.57
CA LYS A 206 13.38 26.27 -4.34
C LYS A 206 14.88 26.56 -4.29
N ALA A 207 15.71 25.63 -4.78
CA ALA A 207 17.16 25.84 -4.89
C ALA A 207 17.47 26.97 -5.89
N GLY A 208 16.79 27.03 -7.04
CA GLY A 208 16.89 28.13 -8.00
C GLY A 208 16.50 29.47 -7.39
N ASP A 209 15.37 29.54 -6.70
CA ASP A 209 14.86 30.75 -6.03
C ASP A 209 15.82 31.25 -4.95
N ALA A 210 16.43 30.33 -4.19
CA ALA A 210 17.44 30.67 -3.19
C ALA A 210 18.68 31.33 -3.84
N ILE A 211 19.11 30.83 -5.01
CA ILE A 211 20.22 31.42 -5.76
C ILE A 211 19.87 32.81 -6.26
N VAL A 212 18.65 33.02 -6.80
CA VAL A 212 18.18 34.35 -7.20
C VAL A 212 18.20 35.33 -6.02
N LYS A 213 17.73 34.89 -4.87
CA LYS A 213 17.71 35.70 -3.63
C LYS A 213 19.11 36.07 -3.16
N LEU A 214 20.03 35.10 -3.12
CA LEU A 214 21.42 35.31 -2.69
C LEU A 214 22.24 36.08 -3.73
N GLY A 215 21.96 35.88 -5.01
CA GLY A 215 22.66 36.53 -6.13
C GLY A 215 22.11 37.92 -6.50
N LYS A 216 21.11 38.42 -5.78
CA LYS A 216 20.37 39.68 -6.14
C LYS A 216 21.26 40.89 -6.45
N THR A 217 22.28 41.10 -5.65
CA THR A 217 23.19 42.26 -5.82
C THR A 217 24.01 42.23 -7.11
N MET A 218 24.37 41.02 -7.57
CA MET A 218 25.16 40.80 -8.79
C MET A 218 24.30 40.28 -9.94
N HIS A 219 22.97 40.31 -9.80
CA HIS A 219 21.98 39.72 -10.74
C HIS A 219 22.28 38.26 -11.14
N ILE A 220 22.86 37.49 -10.21
CA ILE A 220 23.21 36.10 -10.48
C ILE A 220 21.97 35.22 -10.33
N HIS A 221 21.67 34.42 -11.35
CA HIS A 221 20.58 33.46 -11.38
C HIS A 221 20.91 32.27 -12.28
N VAL A 222 20.31 31.14 -12.01
CA VAL A 222 20.35 29.97 -12.92
C VAL A 222 19.53 30.31 -14.16
N SER A 223 20.08 30.04 -15.36
CA SER A 223 19.32 30.30 -16.59
C SER A 223 18.12 29.37 -16.70
N ASP A 224 17.02 29.85 -17.26
CA ASP A 224 15.78 29.08 -17.42
C ASP A 224 16.00 27.85 -18.28
N ASP A 225 16.85 27.94 -19.31
CA ASP A 225 17.18 26.82 -20.17
C ASP A 225 17.92 25.71 -19.42
N TYR A 226 18.85 26.10 -18.52
CA TYR A 226 19.56 25.13 -17.70
C TYR A 226 18.63 24.51 -16.66
N HIS A 227 17.76 25.29 -16.04
CA HIS A 227 16.77 24.80 -15.11
C HIS A 227 15.82 23.82 -15.78
N ARG A 228 15.26 24.18 -16.96
CA ARG A 228 14.38 23.26 -17.73
C ARG A 228 15.10 21.97 -18.10
N LEU A 229 16.37 22.03 -18.47
CA LEU A 229 17.15 20.85 -18.80
C LEU A 229 17.37 19.91 -17.59
N ARG A 230 17.56 20.49 -16.39
CA ARG A 230 17.67 19.71 -15.14
C ARG A 230 16.32 19.12 -14.71
N VAL A 231 15.21 19.84 -14.90
CA VAL A 231 13.86 19.28 -14.69
C VAL A 231 13.60 18.15 -15.66
N TYR A 232 13.97 18.30 -16.93
CA TYR A 232 13.85 17.23 -17.94
C TYR A 232 14.65 15.98 -17.56
N GLU A 233 15.87 16.15 -17.01
CA GLU A 233 16.66 15.03 -16.47
C GLU A 233 15.93 14.31 -15.34
N LEU A 234 15.25 15.03 -14.43
CA LEU A 234 14.45 14.44 -13.35
C LEU A 234 13.27 13.63 -13.90
N GLN A 235 12.54 14.19 -14.87
CA GLN A 235 11.41 13.52 -15.53
C GLN A 235 11.85 12.22 -16.22
N LEU A 236 12.89 12.28 -17.04
CA LEU A 236 13.44 11.09 -17.70
C LEU A 236 13.99 10.07 -16.72
N THR A 237 14.54 10.50 -15.59
CA THR A 237 15.04 9.57 -14.55
C THR A 237 13.89 8.85 -13.88
N ALA A 238 12.80 9.54 -13.60
CA ALA A 238 11.60 8.93 -13.03
C ALA A 238 10.99 7.92 -14.01
N ASP A 239 10.82 8.31 -15.28
CA ASP A 239 10.32 7.45 -16.35
C ASP A 239 11.20 6.20 -16.53
N TYR A 240 12.53 6.37 -16.55
CA TYR A 240 13.47 5.25 -16.62
C TYR A 240 13.30 4.25 -15.49
N LEU A 241 13.19 4.74 -14.25
CA LEU A 241 13.04 3.87 -13.07
C LEU A 241 11.71 3.11 -13.11
N ALA A 242 10.62 3.77 -13.53
CA ALA A 242 9.32 3.14 -13.71
C ALA A 242 9.39 2.03 -14.78
N LYS A 243 10.05 2.30 -15.92
CA LYS A 243 10.20 1.33 -17.01
C LYS A 243 11.02 0.11 -16.62
N VAL A 244 12.12 0.32 -15.90
CA VAL A 244 12.93 -0.79 -15.36
C VAL A 244 12.12 -1.68 -14.42
N GLU A 245 11.26 -1.10 -13.59
CA GLU A 245 10.43 -1.90 -12.68
C GLU A 245 9.35 -2.67 -13.44
N GLU A 246 8.70 -2.04 -14.42
CA GLU A 246 7.75 -2.71 -15.32
C GLU A 246 8.38 -3.92 -16.05
N GLU A 247 9.58 -3.76 -16.61
CA GLU A 247 10.31 -4.84 -17.26
C GLU A 247 10.67 -5.97 -16.31
N LYS A 248 11.09 -5.66 -15.08
CA LYS A 248 11.36 -6.67 -14.05
C LYS A 248 10.12 -7.45 -13.67
N GLU A 249 8.99 -6.80 -13.49
CA GLU A 249 7.73 -7.47 -13.18
C GLU A 249 7.29 -8.39 -14.32
N LEU A 250 7.45 -7.96 -15.57
CA LEU A 250 7.18 -8.79 -16.73
C LEU A 250 8.02 -10.09 -16.71
N ILE A 251 9.33 -9.95 -16.47
CA ILE A 251 10.25 -11.09 -16.37
C ILE A 251 9.87 -12.02 -15.21
N ARG A 252 9.50 -11.46 -14.05
CA ARG A 252 9.04 -12.25 -12.90
C ARG A 252 7.80 -13.07 -13.23
N ALA A 253 6.80 -12.42 -13.85
CA ALA A 253 5.58 -13.09 -14.25
C ALA A 253 5.81 -14.21 -15.28
N GLN A 254 6.71 -14.00 -16.25
CA GLN A 254 7.09 -15.04 -17.20
C GLN A 254 7.76 -16.23 -16.51
N ARG A 255 8.68 -15.97 -15.59
CA ARG A 255 9.36 -17.04 -14.83
C ARG A 255 8.39 -17.82 -13.94
N GLU A 256 7.43 -17.15 -13.34
CA GLU A 256 6.41 -17.81 -12.53
C GLU A 256 5.53 -18.73 -13.39
N ARG A 257 5.07 -18.27 -14.56
CA ARG A 257 4.35 -19.12 -15.52
C ARG A 257 5.15 -20.33 -15.96
N GLN A 258 6.42 -20.13 -16.32
CA GLN A 258 7.30 -21.24 -16.71
C GLN A 258 7.46 -22.28 -15.59
N ARG A 259 7.65 -21.83 -14.34
CA ARG A 259 7.73 -22.74 -13.17
C ARG A 259 6.46 -23.53 -12.97
N GLU A 260 5.30 -22.88 -13.13
CA GLU A 260 4.00 -23.54 -13.00
C GLU A 260 3.78 -24.57 -14.10
N GLU A 261 4.11 -24.25 -15.35
CA GLU A 261 4.06 -25.19 -16.48
C GLU A 261 5.01 -26.37 -16.29
N GLU A 262 6.23 -26.13 -15.82
CA GLU A 262 7.19 -27.19 -15.51
C GLU A 262 6.71 -28.08 -14.35
N ALA A 263 6.11 -27.50 -13.31
CA ALA A 263 5.56 -28.25 -12.19
C ALA A 263 4.41 -29.15 -12.65
N ALA A 264 3.46 -28.60 -13.41
CA ALA A 264 2.35 -29.36 -13.98
C ALA A 264 2.87 -30.50 -14.87
N ARG A 265 3.84 -30.25 -15.77
CA ARG A 265 4.43 -31.28 -16.62
C ARG A 265 5.09 -32.39 -15.82
N ARG A 266 5.81 -32.08 -14.74
CA ARG A 266 6.43 -33.06 -13.87
C ARG A 266 5.38 -33.94 -13.16
N GLU A 267 4.25 -33.37 -12.78
CA GLU A 267 3.13 -34.15 -12.20
C GLU A 267 2.54 -35.11 -13.23
N PHE A 268 2.24 -34.66 -14.46
CA PHE A 268 1.78 -35.50 -15.54
C PHE A 268 2.76 -36.68 -15.82
N GLU A 269 4.05 -36.38 -15.90
CA GLU A 269 5.06 -37.44 -16.12
C GLU A 269 5.13 -38.46 -14.97
N ARG A 270 5.03 -37.99 -13.72
CA ARG A 270 4.99 -38.88 -12.55
C ARG A 270 3.76 -39.77 -12.56
N GLU A 271 2.61 -39.21 -12.85
CA GLU A 271 1.34 -39.97 -12.88
C GLU A 271 1.32 -40.97 -14.02
N LYS A 272 1.76 -40.59 -15.22
CA LYS A 272 1.94 -41.55 -16.33
C LYS A 272 2.90 -42.67 -15.95
N ALA A 273 4.02 -42.38 -15.33
CA ALA A 273 4.98 -43.39 -14.89
C ALA A 273 4.38 -44.33 -13.84
N ARG A 274 3.58 -43.79 -12.90
CA ARG A 274 2.86 -44.59 -11.89
C ARG A 274 1.86 -45.56 -12.55
N LEU A 275 1.01 -45.02 -13.41
CA LEU A 275 -0.02 -45.82 -14.10
C LEU A 275 0.60 -46.88 -15.01
N ARG A 276 1.65 -46.59 -15.76
CA ARG A 276 2.38 -47.57 -16.62
C ARG A 276 3.04 -48.68 -15.79
N LYS A 277 3.58 -48.34 -14.61
CA LYS A 277 4.13 -49.32 -13.69
C LYS A 277 3.04 -50.25 -13.16
N GLU A 278 1.90 -49.70 -12.79
CA GLU A 278 0.73 -50.43 -12.32
C GLU A 278 0.18 -51.36 -13.43
N GLU A 279 0.05 -50.85 -14.65
CA GLU A 279 -0.33 -51.60 -15.83
C GLU A 279 0.59 -52.80 -16.06
N SER A 280 1.91 -52.59 -16.00
CA SER A 280 2.91 -53.66 -16.16
C SER A 280 2.77 -54.75 -15.08
N HIS A 281 2.48 -54.35 -13.83
CA HIS A 281 2.24 -55.28 -12.73
C HIS A 281 1.00 -56.14 -12.97
N TYR A 282 -0.12 -55.57 -13.35
CA TYR A 282 -1.37 -56.30 -13.63
C TYR A 282 -1.26 -57.18 -14.89
N ARG A 283 -0.55 -56.71 -15.94
CA ARG A 283 -0.26 -57.59 -17.11
C ARG A 283 0.54 -58.82 -16.72
N THR A 284 1.53 -58.67 -15.84
CA THR A 284 2.34 -59.79 -15.36
C THR A 284 1.51 -60.75 -14.51
N ALA A 285 0.63 -60.22 -13.64
CA ALA A 285 -0.28 -61.02 -12.83
C ALA A 285 -1.32 -61.76 -13.70
N LEU A 286 -1.89 -61.08 -14.69
CA LEU A 286 -2.82 -61.67 -15.64
C LEU A 286 -2.19 -62.85 -16.40
N ALA A 287 -0.97 -62.72 -16.88
CA ALA A 287 -0.24 -63.80 -17.57
C ALA A 287 -0.08 -65.05 -16.66
N LYS A 288 0.20 -64.86 -15.37
CA LYS A 288 0.30 -65.99 -14.40
C LYS A 288 -1.05 -66.64 -14.14
N LEU A 289 -2.15 -65.85 -13.98
CA LEU A 289 -3.48 -66.44 -13.78
C LEU A 289 -3.95 -67.26 -15.00
N LEU A 290 -3.73 -66.76 -16.21
CA LEU A 290 -4.03 -67.48 -17.45
C LEU A 290 -3.20 -68.75 -17.58
N ALA A 291 -1.91 -68.73 -17.20
CA ALA A 291 -1.07 -69.95 -17.20
C ALA A 291 -1.55 -70.97 -16.18
N ASN A 292 -2.17 -70.53 -15.08
CA ASN A 292 -2.72 -71.41 -14.04
C ASN A 292 -4.18 -71.87 -14.31
N GLY A 293 -4.81 -71.43 -15.40
CA GLY A 293 -6.18 -71.76 -15.76
C GLY A 293 -7.29 -71.04 -14.98
N ASP A 294 -6.96 -70.02 -14.17
CA ASP A 294 -7.94 -69.26 -13.41
C ASP A 294 -8.59 -68.20 -14.32
N THR A 295 -9.71 -68.53 -14.92
CA THR A 295 -10.45 -67.65 -15.83
C THR A 295 -11.26 -66.58 -15.12
N ALA A 296 -11.69 -66.81 -13.87
CA ALA A 296 -12.45 -65.87 -13.11
C ALA A 296 -11.56 -64.68 -12.66
N GLY A 297 -10.43 -65.00 -12.00
CA GLY A 297 -9.44 -63.94 -11.62
C GLY A 297 -8.83 -63.23 -12.81
N ALA A 298 -8.66 -63.94 -13.97
CA ALA A 298 -8.22 -63.27 -15.21
C ALA A 298 -9.24 -62.29 -15.75
N GLY A 299 -10.55 -62.49 -15.56
CA GLY A 299 -11.61 -61.59 -15.94
C GLY A 299 -11.55 -60.26 -15.14
N GLU A 300 -11.38 -60.37 -13.82
CA GLU A 300 -11.24 -59.19 -12.93
C GLU A 300 -9.99 -58.32 -13.26
N LEU A 301 -8.85 -59.00 -13.52
CA LEU A 301 -7.64 -58.29 -13.89
C LEU A 301 -7.70 -57.62 -15.27
N LYS A 302 -8.44 -58.20 -16.23
CA LYS A 302 -8.69 -57.55 -17.52
C LYS A 302 -9.50 -56.25 -17.35
N ALA A 303 -10.59 -56.28 -16.56
CA ALA A 303 -11.37 -55.09 -16.27
C ALA A 303 -10.50 -53.99 -15.62
N LYS A 304 -9.59 -54.37 -14.70
CA LYS A 304 -8.67 -53.44 -14.06
C LYS A 304 -7.65 -52.85 -15.04
N LEU A 305 -7.17 -53.65 -16.00
CA LEU A 305 -6.27 -53.17 -17.05
C LEU A 305 -6.97 -52.20 -18.02
N GLU A 306 -8.25 -52.41 -18.33
CA GLU A 306 -9.04 -51.49 -19.12
C GLU A 306 -9.26 -50.16 -18.37
N GLU A 307 -9.53 -50.19 -17.06
CA GLU A 307 -9.64 -49.01 -16.19
C GLU A 307 -8.33 -48.20 -16.17
N ILE A 308 -7.18 -48.87 -16.00
CA ILE A 308 -5.86 -48.21 -16.02
C ILE A 308 -5.57 -47.64 -17.41
N GLY A 309 -5.90 -48.36 -18.49
CA GLY A 309 -5.75 -47.85 -19.85
C GLY A 309 -6.57 -46.56 -20.09
N ALA A 310 -7.79 -46.53 -19.59
CA ALA A 310 -8.63 -45.34 -19.64
C ALA A 310 -8.03 -44.17 -18.82
N ALA A 311 -7.48 -44.45 -17.63
CA ALA A 311 -6.82 -43.44 -16.80
C ALA A 311 -5.56 -42.86 -17.47
N VAL A 312 -4.75 -43.71 -18.14
CA VAL A 312 -3.60 -43.23 -18.92
C VAL A 312 -4.04 -42.30 -20.05
N ALA A 313 -5.09 -42.72 -20.80
CA ALA A 313 -5.62 -41.90 -21.90
C ALA A 313 -6.18 -40.55 -21.40
N ASP A 314 -6.85 -40.51 -20.22
CA ASP A 314 -7.34 -39.28 -19.62
C ASP A 314 -6.19 -38.33 -19.23
N VAL A 315 -5.14 -38.85 -18.60
CA VAL A 315 -3.95 -38.06 -18.25
C VAL A 315 -3.25 -37.49 -19.50
N GLU A 316 -3.12 -38.29 -20.55
CA GLU A 316 -2.53 -37.86 -21.83
C GLU A 316 -3.41 -36.84 -22.54
N ALA A 317 -4.72 -36.96 -22.50
CA ALA A 317 -5.66 -35.98 -23.05
C ALA A 317 -5.59 -34.66 -22.30
N ARG A 318 -5.53 -34.68 -20.98
CA ARG A 318 -5.36 -33.47 -20.14
C ARG A 318 -4.02 -32.76 -20.39
N GLU A 319 -2.93 -33.55 -20.53
CA GLU A 319 -1.62 -33.00 -20.84
C GLU A 319 -1.61 -32.31 -22.21
N ALA A 320 -2.25 -32.89 -23.21
CA ALA A 320 -2.37 -32.34 -24.55
C ALA A 320 -3.25 -31.08 -24.63
N ASN A 321 -4.26 -30.98 -23.74
CA ASN A 321 -5.14 -29.83 -23.70
C ASN A 321 -4.55 -28.72 -22.85
N ILE A 322 -3.86 -27.75 -23.49
CA ILE A 322 -3.24 -26.60 -22.81
C ILE A 322 -4.25 -25.64 -22.16
N ARG A 323 -5.55 -25.76 -22.46
CA ARG A 323 -6.62 -24.93 -21.89
C ARG A 323 -7.31 -25.57 -20.69
N ALA A 324 -7.18 -26.90 -20.54
CA ALA A 324 -7.76 -27.64 -19.43
C ALA A 324 -7.02 -27.38 -18.11
N GLY A 325 -7.75 -27.40 -17.01
CA GLY A 325 -7.20 -27.24 -15.68
C GLY A 325 -8.26 -27.01 -14.62
N TYR A 326 -7.83 -26.57 -13.46
CA TYR A 326 -8.70 -26.24 -12.33
C TYR A 326 -8.73 -24.74 -12.12
N VAL A 327 -9.92 -24.16 -12.04
CA VAL A 327 -10.12 -22.80 -11.53
C VAL A 327 -10.31 -22.92 -10.02
N TYR A 328 -9.51 -22.19 -9.26
CA TYR A 328 -9.60 -22.13 -7.80
C TYR A 328 -10.16 -20.78 -7.34
N VAL A 329 -10.99 -20.84 -6.30
CA VAL A 329 -11.49 -19.69 -5.56
C VAL A 329 -11.04 -19.82 -4.12
N ILE A 330 -10.19 -18.88 -3.67
CA ILE A 330 -9.56 -18.92 -2.36
C ILE A 330 -9.68 -17.58 -1.64
N SER A 331 -9.70 -17.61 -0.31
CA SER A 331 -9.64 -16.39 0.52
C SER A 331 -8.64 -16.53 1.66
N ASN A 332 -8.28 -15.40 2.27
CA ASN A 332 -7.46 -15.39 3.47
C ASN A 332 -7.90 -14.21 4.33
N ILE A 333 -8.83 -14.48 5.25
CA ILE A 333 -9.44 -13.43 6.11
C ILE A 333 -8.39 -12.73 6.96
N GLY A 334 -7.43 -13.47 7.50
CA GLY A 334 -6.42 -12.91 8.38
C GLY A 334 -5.43 -11.98 7.68
N ALA A 335 -5.24 -12.15 6.35
CA ALA A 335 -4.34 -11.32 5.56
C ALA A 335 -5.04 -10.18 4.81
N PHE A 336 -6.26 -10.41 4.30
CA PHE A 336 -6.94 -9.50 3.37
C PHE A 336 -8.34 -9.08 3.80
N GLY A 337 -8.87 -9.60 4.93
CA GLY A 337 -10.22 -9.35 5.41
C GLY A 337 -11.28 -10.27 4.79
N GLU A 338 -12.54 -10.08 5.21
CA GLU A 338 -13.65 -11.00 4.92
C GLU A 338 -14.18 -10.93 3.47
N ASN A 339 -13.94 -9.79 2.79
CA ASN A 339 -14.55 -9.51 1.49
C ASN A 339 -13.52 -9.51 0.36
N VAL A 340 -12.45 -10.29 0.47
CA VAL A 340 -11.43 -10.40 -0.57
C VAL A 340 -11.22 -11.86 -0.95
N VAL A 341 -11.40 -12.17 -2.21
CA VAL A 341 -11.11 -13.48 -2.79
C VAL A 341 -10.03 -13.36 -3.87
N LYS A 342 -9.26 -14.44 -4.04
CA LYS A 342 -8.40 -14.65 -5.19
C LYS A 342 -9.01 -15.72 -6.09
N ILE A 343 -9.06 -15.43 -7.39
CA ILE A 343 -9.51 -16.36 -8.42
C ILE A 343 -8.34 -16.56 -9.38
N GLY A 344 -7.99 -17.80 -9.67
CA GLY A 344 -6.94 -18.14 -10.60
C GLY A 344 -7.08 -19.55 -11.11
N MET A 345 -6.22 -19.96 -12.04
CA MET A 345 -6.22 -21.33 -12.55
C MET A 345 -4.88 -22.02 -12.32
N THR A 346 -4.93 -23.36 -12.35
CA THR A 346 -3.75 -24.23 -12.39
C THR A 346 -3.99 -25.43 -13.30
N ARG A 347 -2.93 -25.88 -13.97
CA ARG A 347 -2.96 -27.08 -14.79
C ARG A 347 -2.48 -28.34 -14.03
N ARG A 348 -2.12 -28.18 -12.76
CA ARG A 348 -1.66 -29.31 -11.94
C ARG A 348 -2.76 -30.33 -11.74
N LEU A 349 -2.36 -31.62 -11.65
CA LEU A 349 -3.27 -32.70 -11.31
C LEU A 349 -3.78 -32.56 -9.87
N GLU A 350 -2.90 -32.08 -8.96
CA GLU A 350 -3.23 -31.80 -7.57
C GLU A 350 -3.32 -30.27 -7.36
N PRO A 351 -4.50 -29.65 -7.58
CA PRO A 351 -4.65 -28.19 -7.51
C PRO A 351 -4.46 -27.63 -6.11
N GLU A 352 -4.69 -28.42 -5.05
CA GLU A 352 -4.45 -28.02 -3.67
C GLU A 352 -2.99 -27.69 -3.39
N ASP A 353 -2.04 -28.36 -4.05
CA ASP A 353 -0.62 -28.07 -3.92
C ASP A 353 -0.30 -26.65 -4.39
N ARG A 354 -0.97 -26.20 -5.46
CA ARG A 354 -0.84 -24.81 -5.92
C ARG A 354 -1.39 -23.82 -4.90
N VAL A 355 -2.56 -24.09 -4.33
CA VAL A 355 -3.15 -23.23 -3.28
C VAL A 355 -2.23 -23.15 -2.06
N ARG A 356 -1.63 -24.28 -1.66
CA ARG A 356 -0.68 -24.33 -0.54
C ARG A 356 0.56 -23.49 -0.82
N GLU A 357 1.17 -23.62 -2.00
CA GLU A 357 2.34 -22.82 -2.40
C GLU A 357 2.06 -21.32 -2.43
N LEU A 358 0.84 -20.90 -2.79
CA LEU A 358 0.43 -19.49 -2.74
C LEU A 358 0.40 -18.94 -1.32
N GLY A 359 0.15 -19.79 -0.32
CA GLY A 359 0.11 -19.45 1.10
C GLY A 359 1.46 -19.50 1.82
N ASP A 360 2.46 -20.22 1.28
CA ASP A 360 3.67 -20.57 2.06
C ASP A 360 4.65 -19.42 2.30
N ALA A 361 4.78 -18.47 1.40
CA ALA A 361 5.94 -17.57 1.40
C ALA A 361 5.64 -16.10 1.68
N SER A 362 4.39 -15.65 1.56
CA SER A 362 4.09 -14.21 1.49
C SER A 362 2.90 -13.77 2.33
N VAL A 363 2.16 -14.67 2.93
CA VAL A 363 0.98 -14.37 3.75
C VAL A 363 1.09 -15.05 5.12
N PRO A 364 0.60 -14.39 6.20
CA PRO A 364 0.77 -14.90 7.57
C PRO A 364 -0.11 -16.12 7.89
N PHE A 365 -1.10 -16.42 7.07
CA PHE A 365 -2.06 -17.52 7.27
C PHE A 365 -2.28 -18.25 5.95
N ARG A 366 -2.68 -19.52 6.02
CA ARG A 366 -3.03 -20.32 4.84
C ARG A 366 -4.30 -19.79 4.18
N PHE A 367 -4.41 -20.04 2.88
CA PHE A 367 -5.64 -19.76 2.14
C PHE A 367 -6.70 -20.81 2.45
N ASP A 368 -7.94 -20.36 2.62
CA ASP A 368 -9.12 -21.20 2.61
C ASP A 368 -9.56 -21.45 1.16
N THR A 369 -9.79 -22.70 0.80
CA THR A 369 -10.28 -23.11 -0.53
C THR A 369 -11.80 -23.16 -0.52
N HIS A 370 -12.44 -22.32 -1.34
CA HIS A 370 -13.90 -22.30 -1.52
C HIS A 370 -14.37 -23.19 -2.64
N ALA A 371 -13.60 -23.24 -3.73
CA ALA A 371 -13.88 -24.11 -4.86
C ALA A 371 -12.61 -24.50 -5.62
N LEU A 372 -12.61 -25.73 -6.15
CA LEU A 372 -11.69 -26.23 -7.14
C LEU A 372 -12.51 -26.86 -8.27
N ILE A 373 -12.57 -26.19 -9.41
CA ILE A 373 -13.48 -26.54 -10.51
C ILE A 373 -12.66 -26.97 -11.71
N PHE A 374 -12.75 -28.25 -12.07
CA PHE A 374 -12.14 -28.72 -13.31
C PHE A 374 -12.95 -28.21 -14.51
N SER A 375 -12.24 -27.72 -15.52
CA SER A 375 -12.82 -27.31 -16.81
C SER A 375 -11.88 -27.68 -17.94
N GLU A 376 -12.44 -28.17 -19.04
CA GLU A 376 -11.70 -28.43 -20.28
C GLU A 376 -11.20 -27.11 -20.92
N ASP A 377 -11.81 -25.98 -20.57
CA ASP A 377 -11.40 -24.62 -20.91
C ASP A 377 -11.35 -23.73 -19.67
N ALA A 378 -10.45 -24.05 -18.75
CA ALA A 378 -10.23 -23.31 -17.52
C ALA A 378 -9.75 -21.87 -17.78
N VAL A 379 -9.00 -21.67 -18.86
CA VAL A 379 -8.52 -20.33 -19.28
C VAL A 379 -9.69 -19.41 -19.59
N SER A 380 -10.68 -19.87 -20.36
CA SER A 380 -11.87 -19.06 -20.63
C SER A 380 -12.76 -18.87 -19.41
N LEU A 381 -12.89 -19.89 -18.55
CA LEU A 381 -13.70 -19.81 -17.35
C LEU A 381 -13.11 -18.77 -16.38
N GLU A 382 -11.81 -18.81 -16.15
CA GLU A 382 -11.09 -17.82 -15.34
C GLU A 382 -11.25 -16.40 -15.92
N GLY A 383 -11.04 -16.24 -17.24
CA GLY A 383 -11.19 -14.95 -17.93
C GLY A 383 -12.58 -14.36 -17.76
N ARG A 384 -13.64 -15.16 -17.93
CA ARG A 384 -15.03 -14.69 -17.74
C ARG A 384 -15.33 -14.26 -16.31
N LEU A 385 -14.81 -14.98 -15.31
CA LEU A 385 -14.92 -14.60 -13.91
C LEU A 385 -14.19 -13.28 -13.63
N HIS A 386 -13.02 -13.09 -14.21
CA HIS A 386 -12.24 -11.86 -14.08
C HIS A 386 -12.93 -10.67 -14.76
N ASP A 387 -13.59 -10.89 -15.91
CA ASP A 387 -14.34 -9.84 -16.62
C ASP A 387 -15.57 -9.41 -15.83
N GLU A 388 -16.34 -10.34 -15.28
CA GLU A 388 -17.51 -10.05 -14.43
C GLU A 388 -17.14 -9.31 -13.13
N LEU A 389 -15.93 -9.54 -12.62
CA LEU A 389 -15.42 -8.92 -11.40
C LEU A 389 -14.47 -7.75 -11.67
N CYS A 390 -14.33 -7.26 -12.91
CA CYS A 390 -13.33 -6.27 -13.28
C CYS A 390 -13.42 -4.98 -12.45
N GLU A 391 -14.65 -4.48 -12.21
CA GLU A 391 -14.88 -3.29 -11.39
C GLU A 391 -14.55 -3.48 -9.90
N ARG A 392 -14.57 -4.74 -9.44
CA ARG A 392 -14.29 -5.13 -8.05
C ARG A 392 -12.84 -5.58 -7.83
N ARG A 393 -11.94 -5.39 -8.81
CA ARG A 393 -10.52 -5.71 -8.62
C ARG A 393 -9.94 -4.89 -7.47
N VAL A 394 -9.23 -5.56 -6.56
CA VAL A 394 -8.45 -4.91 -5.51
C VAL A 394 -7.35 -4.07 -6.14
N ASN A 395 -6.65 -4.66 -7.11
CA ASN A 395 -5.61 -3.99 -7.85
C ASN A 395 -6.09 -3.68 -9.28
N LYS A 396 -6.58 -2.45 -9.50
CA LYS A 396 -7.08 -1.99 -10.80
C LYS A 396 -5.96 -1.67 -11.80
N VAL A 397 -4.74 -1.80 -11.39
CA VAL A 397 -3.56 -1.34 -12.09
C VAL A 397 -2.71 -2.51 -12.56
N ASN A 398 -2.31 -3.39 -11.67
CA ASN A 398 -1.67 -4.63 -12.04
C ASN A 398 -2.72 -5.72 -12.16
N LEU A 399 -3.29 -5.86 -13.36
CA LEU A 399 -4.36 -6.81 -13.65
C LEU A 399 -3.93 -8.28 -13.46
N ARG A 400 -2.62 -8.54 -13.25
CA ARG A 400 -2.07 -9.86 -12.93
C ARG A 400 -2.25 -10.23 -11.45
N ARG A 401 -2.62 -9.25 -10.61
CA ARG A 401 -2.99 -9.49 -9.21
C ARG A 401 -4.48 -9.80 -9.16
N GLU A 402 -4.82 -11.06 -9.16
CA GLU A 402 -6.16 -11.64 -9.34
C GLU A 402 -6.97 -11.68 -8.04
N PHE A 403 -6.93 -10.58 -7.27
CA PHE A 403 -7.72 -10.38 -6.06
C PHE A 403 -8.90 -9.46 -6.33
N PHE A 404 -10.05 -9.81 -5.74
CA PHE A 404 -11.32 -9.11 -5.99
C PHE A 404 -12.05 -8.83 -4.68
N TYR A 405 -12.66 -7.64 -4.58
CA TYR A 405 -13.60 -7.31 -3.52
C TYR A 405 -14.92 -8.05 -3.75
N ALA A 406 -15.00 -9.27 -3.27
CA ALA A 406 -16.17 -10.13 -3.37
C ALA A 406 -16.17 -11.11 -2.20
N THR A 407 -17.36 -11.53 -1.80
CA THR A 407 -17.52 -12.65 -0.87
C THR A 407 -17.47 -13.98 -1.64
N PRO A 408 -17.15 -15.10 -0.99
CA PRO A 408 -17.27 -16.42 -1.62
C PRO A 408 -18.68 -16.67 -2.18
N ALA A 409 -19.74 -16.23 -1.52
CA ALA A 409 -21.12 -16.35 -1.98
C ALA A 409 -21.40 -15.56 -3.28
N ASP A 410 -20.79 -14.37 -3.45
CA ASP A 410 -20.88 -13.60 -4.70
C ASP A 410 -20.27 -14.38 -5.86
N VAL A 411 -19.08 -14.96 -5.65
CA VAL A 411 -18.39 -15.74 -6.68
C VAL A 411 -19.15 -17.02 -7.02
N ARG A 412 -19.75 -17.69 -6.03
CA ARG A 412 -20.64 -18.84 -6.26
C ARG A 412 -21.77 -18.48 -7.20
N SER A 413 -22.47 -17.37 -6.92
CA SER A 413 -23.60 -16.91 -7.75
C SER A 413 -23.16 -16.60 -9.19
N LEU A 414 -21.94 -16.12 -9.40
CA LEU A 414 -21.35 -15.92 -10.72
C LEU A 414 -21.02 -17.23 -11.40
N LEU A 415 -20.41 -18.16 -10.69
CA LEU A 415 -20.07 -19.49 -11.20
C LEU A 415 -21.32 -20.26 -11.65
N GLU A 416 -22.41 -20.21 -10.88
CA GLU A 416 -23.70 -20.82 -11.22
C GLU A 416 -24.26 -20.26 -12.54
N LYS A 417 -24.10 -18.96 -12.80
CA LYS A 417 -24.51 -18.31 -14.06
C LYS A 417 -23.60 -18.67 -15.24
N ILE A 418 -22.29 -18.82 -15.00
CA ILE A 418 -21.28 -18.99 -16.05
C ILE A 418 -21.12 -20.46 -16.44
N ALA A 419 -21.04 -21.36 -15.45
CA ALA A 419 -20.71 -22.79 -15.60
C ALA A 419 -21.92 -23.71 -15.41
N GLY A 420 -23.11 -23.15 -15.07
CA GLY A 420 -24.30 -23.96 -14.76
C GLY A 420 -24.22 -24.66 -13.40
N GLN A 421 -25.18 -25.55 -13.14
CA GLN A 421 -25.31 -26.24 -11.83
C GLN A 421 -24.29 -27.36 -11.57
N HIS A 422 -23.17 -27.39 -12.26
CA HIS A 422 -22.14 -28.41 -12.10
C HIS A 422 -21.16 -28.17 -10.94
N LEU A 423 -21.46 -27.22 -10.05
CA LEU A 423 -20.69 -26.96 -8.81
C LEU A 423 -20.99 -28.06 -7.78
N LEU A 424 -20.18 -29.10 -7.80
CA LEU A 424 -20.35 -30.26 -6.89
C LEU A 424 -19.93 -29.93 -5.44
N GLU A 425 -18.95 -29.07 -5.23
CA GLU A 425 -18.50 -28.68 -3.90
C GLU A 425 -18.13 -27.20 -3.88
N TYR A 426 -18.86 -26.41 -3.09
CA TYR A 426 -18.56 -25.01 -2.84
C TYR A 426 -18.72 -24.70 -1.35
N ARG A 427 -17.71 -24.06 -0.76
CA ARG A 427 -17.72 -23.61 0.65
C ARG A 427 -17.90 -22.10 0.73
N ASP A 428 -19.08 -21.66 1.15
CA ASP A 428 -19.38 -20.22 1.27
C ASP A 428 -18.66 -19.55 2.44
N VAL A 429 -18.37 -20.32 3.50
CA VAL A 429 -17.78 -19.79 4.74
C VAL A 429 -16.34 -20.26 4.87
N PRO A 430 -15.38 -19.33 4.98
CA PRO A 430 -13.99 -19.67 5.22
C PRO A 430 -13.79 -20.22 6.64
N GLU A 431 -13.00 -21.28 6.76
CA GLU A 431 -12.67 -21.90 8.05
C GLU A 431 -11.74 -21.01 8.88
N ALA A 432 -10.76 -20.39 8.25
CA ALA A 432 -9.77 -19.46 8.81
C ALA A 432 -9.16 -19.95 10.13
N LEU A 433 -8.83 -21.25 10.21
CA LEU A 433 -8.48 -21.94 11.46
C LEU A 433 -7.29 -21.28 12.17
N GLU A 434 -6.21 -21.02 11.47
CA GLU A 434 -4.98 -20.44 12.03
C GLU A 434 -5.22 -19.02 12.52
N TRP A 435 -5.97 -18.21 11.77
CA TRP A 435 -6.32 -16.84 12.15
C TRP A 435 -7.22 -16.80 13.37
N ARG A 436 -8.26 -17.64 13.42
CA ARG A 436 -9.18 -17.72 14.55
C ARG A 436 -8.48 -18.22 15.81
N GLN A 437 -7.55 -19.17 15.68
CA GLN A 437 -6.74 -19.63 16.81
C GLN A 437 -5.84 -18.49 17.33
N SER A 438 -5.12 -17.82 16.43
CA SER A 438 -4.25 -16.70 16.78
C SER A 438 -5.01 -15.54 17.45
N ALA A 439 -6.22 -15.23 16.98
CA ALA A 439 -7.07 -14.21 17.58
C ALA A 439 -7.56 -14.59 19.00
N ARG A 440 -7.86 -15.89 19.24
CA ARG A 440 -8.22 -16.39 20.58
C ARG A 440 -7.04 -16.32 21.54
N ASP A 441 -5.84 -16.71 21.09
CA ASP A 441 -4.64 -16.68 21.92
C ASP A 441 -4.24 -15.25 22.28
N ALA A 442 -4.41 -14.30 21.36
CA ALA A 442 -4.22 -12.88 21.62
C ALA A 442 -5.22 -12.32 22.65
N ALA A 443 -6.49 -12.73 22.56
CA ALA A 443 -7.52 -12.32 23.51
C ALA A 443 -7.35 -12.94 24.92
N ALA A 444 -6.71 -14.11 25.01
CA ALA A 444 -6.42 -14.77 26.28
C ALA A 444 -5.19 -14.17 27.01
N THR A 445 -4.35 -13.41 26.31
CA THR A 445 -3.13 -12.77 26.83
C THR A 445 -3.30 -11.28 27.11
N ALA A 446 -4.42 -10.67 26.74
CA ALA A 446 -4.82 -9.28 26.99
C ALA A 446 -5.75 -9.19 28.21
#